data_3b3cf59ac29b1e473063a5075e5217a9
#
_entry.id   3b3cf59ac29b1e473063a5075e5217a9
#
_cell.length_a   1.000
_cell.length_b   1.000
_cell.length_c   1.000
_cell.angle_alpha   90.00
_cell.angle_beta   90.00
_cell.angle_gamma   90.00
#
_symmetry.space_group_name_H-M   'P 1'
#
loop_
_entity.id
_entity.type
_entity.pdbx_description
1 polymer ?
#
loop_
_entity_poly.entity_id
_entity_poly.type
_entity_poly.pdbx_seq_one_letter_code
_entity_poly.pdbx_strand_id
1 'polypeptide(L)' 'MGIVVNLDVMMAKRKMSLSQLSEKVDITLANLSILKTGKARAVRVDTLNKLCRALDCQPGDLLEYRPGPEDDNALE' A
#
# COMPACT_ATOMS: atom_id res chain seq x y z
N MET A 1 -15.79 0.29 -2.56
CA MET A 1 -14.82 1.24 -2.71
C MET A 1 -13.52 0.86 -3.48
N GLY A 2 -13.51 0.00 -4.36
CA GLY A 2 -12.37 -0.24 -5.25
C GLY A 2 -11.11 -0.78 -4.57
N ILE A 3 -9.96 -0.18 -4.86
CA ILE A 3 -8.67 -0.69 -4.38
C ILE A 3 -8.40 -0.24 -2.95
N VAL A 4 -8.05 -1.20 -2.12
CA VAL A 4 -7.68 -0.98 -0.73
C VAL A 4 -6.19 -1.27 -0.58
N VAL A 5 -5.47 -0.38 0.10
CA VAL A 5 -4.05 -0.56 0.37
C VAL A 5 -3.90 -1.11 1.79
N ASN A 6 -3.31 -2.29 1.91
CA ASN A 6 -3.13 -2.99 3.19
C ASN A 6 -1.69 -2.87 3.70
N LEU A 7 -1.07 -1.72 3.46
CA LEU A 7 0.31 -1.49 3.90
C LEU A 7 0.43 -1.57 5.41
N ASP A 8 -0.52 -1.00 6.13
CA ASP A 8 -0.53 -1.01 7.59
C ASP A 8 -0.62 -2.44 8.14
N VAL A 9 -1.41 -3.29 7.49
CA VAL A 9 -1.55 -4.70 7.89
C VAL A 9 -0.23 -5.42 7.75
N MET A 10 0.45 -5.25 6.60
CA MET A 10 1.72 -5.91 6.36
C MET A 10 2.82 -5.39 7.28
N MET A 11 2.83 -4.09 7.55
CA MET A 11 3.77 -3.51 8.50
C MET A 11 3.60 -4.12 9.88
N ALA A 12 2.36 -4.28 10.32
CA ALA A 12 2.05 -4.89 11.60
C ALA A 12 2.50 -6.35 11.64
N LYS A 13 2.27 -7.09 10.57
CA LYS A 13 2.70 -8.50 10.48
C LYS A 13 4.20 -8.64 10.58
N ARG A 14 4.95 -7.69 10.03
CA ARG A 14 6.41 -7.71 10.05
C ARG A 14 6.99 -6.95 11.24
N LYS A 15 6.14 -6.39 12.09
CA LYS A 15 6.54 -5.60 13.27
C LYS A 15 7.50 -4.47 12.88
N MET A 16 7.16 -3.79 11.80
CA MET A 16 7.98 -2.74 11.23
C MET A 16 7.27 -1.39 11.36
N SER A 17 7.98 -0.39 11.85
CA SER A 17 7.45 0.96 11.95
C SER A 17 7.54 1.67 10.61
N LEU A 18 6.80 2.78 10.49
CA LEU A 18 6.84 3.59 9.28
C LEU A 18 8.24 4.14 9.03
N SER A 19 8.93 4.55 10.09
CA SER A 19 10.30 5.05 9.99
C SER A 19 11.26 3.97 9.48
N GLN A 20 11.14 2.77 10.02
CA GLN A 20 11.98 1.65 9.58
C GLN A 20 11.73 1.31 8.11
N LEU A 21 10.48 1.30 7.70
CA LEU A 21 10.14 1.02 6.32
C LEU A 21 10.66 2.12 5.40
N SER A 22 10.52 3.38 5.80
CA SER A 22 11.02 4.52 5.03
C SER A 22 12.51 4.39 4.75
N GLU A 23 13.29 4.00 5.75
CA GLU A 23 14.74 3.80 5.58
C GLU A 23 15.03 2.65 4.61
N LYS A 24 14.28 1.57 4.71
CA LYS A 24 14.52 0.38 3.87
C LYS A 24 14.19 0.61 2.41
N VAL A 25 13.13 1.35 2.12
CA VAL A 25 12.65 1.53 0.76
C VAL A 25 13.03 2.85 0.12
N ASP A 26 13.69 3.72 0.89
CA ASP A 26 14.09 5.05 0.41
C ASP A 26 12.90 5.84 -0.12
N ILE A 27 11.81 5.81 0.61
CA ILE A 27 10.59 6.56 0.33
C ILE A 27 10.31 7.43 1.55
N THR A 28 9.95 8.68 1.35
CA THR A 28 9.72 9.60 2.47
C THR A 28 8.58 9.13 3.36
N LEU A 29 8.65 9.50 4.64
CA LEU A 29 7.59 9.20 5.59
C LEU A 29 6.24 9.76 5.11
N ALA A 30 6.26 10.95 4.53
CA ALA A 30 5.04 11.57 4.02
C ALA A 30 4.39 10.72 2.93
N ASN A 31 5.19 10.22 1.98
CA ASN A 31 4.67 9.39 0.90
C ASN A 31 4.17 8.04 1.40
N LEU A 32 4.89 7.42 2.32
CA LEU A 32 4.45 6.17 2.93
C LEU A 32 3.17 6.36 3.73
N SER A 33 3.04 7.49 4.43
CA SER A 33 1.84 7.80 5.20
C SER A 33 0.62 7.92 4.28
N ILE A 34 0.79 8.54 3.11
CA ILE A 34 -0.29 8.66 2.12
C ILE A 34 -0.74 7.27 1.66
N LEU A 35 0.20 6.38 1.40
CA LEU A 35 -0.11 5.00 1.01
C LEU A 35 -0.80 4.26 2.16
N LYS A 36 -0.27 4.39 3.37
CA LYS A 36 -0.79 3.69 4.53
C LYS A 36 -2.24 4.08 4.85
N THR A 37 -2.56 5.34 4.69
CA THR A 37 -3.91 5.85 5.01
C THR A 37 -4.90 5.67 3.87
N GLY A 38 -4.47 5.11 2.74
CA GLY A 38 -5.36 4.87 1.62
C GLY A 38 -5.69 6.11 0.80
N LYS A 39 -4.94 7.17 0.95
CA LYS A 39 -5.20 8.41 0.23
C LYS A 39 -4.47 8.49 -1.12
N ALA A 40 -3.61 7.53 -1.40
CA ALA A 40 -2.90 7.50 -2.68
C ALA A 40 -3.86 7.14 -3.80
N ARG A 41 -3.77 7.86 -4.92
CA ARG A 41 -4.57 7.59 -6.11
C ARG A 41 -3.84 6.70 -7.10
N ALA A 42 -2.54 6.60 -6.96
CA ALA A 42 -1.71 5.80 -7.84
C ALA A 42 -0.52 5.28 -7.07
N VAL A 43 -0.06 4.12 -7.47
CA VAL A 43 1.15 3.51 -6.90
C VAL A 43 2.01 3.06 -8.06
N ARG A 44 3.26 3.49 -8.07
CA ARG A 44 4.18 3.09 -9.14
C ARG A 44 4.57 1.64 -8.93
N VAL A 45 4.76 0.92 -10.03
CA VAL A 45 5.20 -0.48 -9.97
C VAL A 45 6.56 -0.56 -9.25
N ASP A 46 7.43 0.41 -9.49
CA ASP A 46 8.72 0.47 -8.82
C ASP A 46 8.57 0.56 -7.30
N THR A 47 7.63 1.37 -6.83
CA THR A 47 7.31 1.49 -5.41
C THR A 47 6.80 0.17 -4.84
N LEU A 48 5.89 -0.48 -5.56
CA LEU A 48 5.40 -1.80 -5.15
C LEU A 48 6.53 -2.81 -5.05
N ASN A 49 7.45 -2.78 -6.00
CA ASN A 49 8.60 -3.68 -5.99
C ASN A 49 9.44 -3.50 -4.73
N LYS A 50 9.71 -2.26 -4.37
CA LYS A 50 10.49 -1.94 -3.16
C LYS A 50 9.76 -2.39 -1.89
N LEU A 51 8.47 -2.12 -1.82
CA LEU A 51 7.66 -2.50 -0.65
C LEU A 51 7.58 -4.02 -0.49
N CYS A 52 7.37 -4.73 -1.59
CA CYS A 52 7.31 -6.20 -1.55
C CYS A 52 8.63 -6.79 -1.09
N ARG A 53 9.74 -6.23 -1.55
CA ARG A 53 11.06 -6.69 -1.14
C ARG A 53 11.30 -6.44 0.36
N ALA A 54 10.98 -5.25 0.83
CA ALA A 54 11.22 -4.87 2.22
C ALA A 54 10.32 -5.64 3.19
N LEU A 55 9.08 -5.89 2.79
CA LEU A 55 8.09 -6.57 3.63
C LEU A 55 8.02 -8.07 3.36
N ASP A 56 8.80 -8.56 2.41
CA ASP A 56 8.82 -9.97 2.01
C ASP A 56 7.39 -10.47 1.75
N CYS A 57 6.73 -9.84 0.81
CA CYS A 57 5.34 -10.15 0.48
C CYS A 57 5.09 -9.97 -1.01
N GLN A 58 3.89 -10.32 -1.43
CA GLN A 58 3.45 -10.18 -2.82
C GLN A 58 2.59 -8.93 -2.98
N PRO A 59 2.47 -8.40 -4.19
CA PRO A 59 1.59 -7.24 -4.43
C PRO A 59 0.15 -7.47 -3.96
N GLY A 60 -0.35 -8.69 -4.07
CA GLY A 60 -1.68 -9.04 -3.60
C GLY A 60 -1.85 -8.97 -2.09
N ASP A 61 -0.74 -8.96 -1.35
CA ASP A 61 -0.78 -8.74 0.09
C ASP A 61 -0.92 -7.27 0.45
N LEU A 62 -0.51 -6.40 -0.47
CA LEU A 62 -0.54 -4.94 -0.27
C LEU A 62 -1.77 -4.29 -0.88
N LEU A 63 -2.28 -4.84 -1.97
CA LEU A 63 -3.40 -4.27 -2.71
C LEU A 63 -4.52 -5.29 -2.78
N GLU A 64 -5.73 -4.81 -2.56
CA GLU A 64 -6.91 -5.65 -2.57
C GLU A 64 -8.04 -4.91 -3.26
N TYR A 65 -8.84 -5.62 -4.05
CA TYR A 65 -10.03 -5.03 -4.62
C TYR A 65 -11.24 -5.41 -3.77
N ARG A 66 -11.96 -4.39 -3.33
CA ARG A 66 -13.22 -4.57 -2.59
C ARG A 66 -14.32 -3.83 -3.33
N PRO A 67 -15.24 -4.56 -3.97
CA PRO A 67 -16.34 -3.92 -4.66
C PRO A 67 -17.29 -3.25 -3.68
N GLY A 68 -17.92 -2.18 -4.14
CA GLY A 68 -18.91 -1.46 -3.38
C GLY A 68 -19.86 -0.78 -4.35
N PRO A 69 -20.95 -0.18 -3.86
CA PRO A 69 -21.95 0.47 -4.74
C PRO A 69 -21.34 1.54 -5.63
N GLU A 70 -20.34 2.24 -5.15
CA GLU A 70 -19.69 3.32 -5.89
C GLU A 70 -18.87 2.80 -7.06
N ASP A 71 -18.32 1.60 -6.93
CA ASP A 71 -17.47 1.02 -7.96
C ASP A 71 -18.28 0.59 -9.18
N ASP A 72 -19.50 0.17 -8.95
CA ASP A 72 -20.40 -0.20 -10.05
C ASP A 72 -20.67 1.01 -10.94
N ASN A 73 -20.85 2.18 -10.34
CA ASN A 73 -21.06 3.42 -11.06
C ASN A 73 -19.79 3.85 -11.79
N ALA A 74 -18.64 3.61 -11.19
CA ALA A 74 -17.37 4.04 -11.77
C ALA A 74 -17.04 3.28 -13.06
N LEU A 75 -17.59 2.09 -13.24
CA LEU A 75 -17.34 1.28 -14.43
C LEU A 75 -18.14 1.74 -15.63
N GLU A 76 -19.15 2.53 -15.41
CA GLU A 76 -19.99 3.04 -16.47
C GLU A 76 -19.45 4.35 -17.02
#